data_4de6d4af7e1604228a9dea70a185e512
#
_entry.id   4de6d4af7e1604228a9dea70a185e512
#
_cell.length_a   1.000
_cell.length_b   1.000
_cell.length_c   1.000
_cell.angle_alpha   90.00
_cell.angle_beta   90.00
_cell.angle_gamma   90.00
#
_symmetry.space_group_name_H-M   'P 1'
#
loop_
_entity.id
_entity.type
_entity.pdbx_description
1 polymer ?
#
loop_
_entity_poly.entity_id
_entity_poly.type
_entity_poly.pdbx_seq_one_letter_code
_entity_poly.pdbx_strand_id
1 'polypeptide(L)'
;MKLIETPEFSVEANTMFENTRVFAGSIGLRRHPETAFSPQMSVWSAKRERKSPEKWLSDRLKDDGGKIIGREAVTFAGMPGEMSKVKDRLQDWETKEKRNWYRLRALLVSADGSTWYHATAMVSEPELAEIETDFKRLLESLRIKLEGNAANEVRAAAEAETAAVVEKLKDSMEKVSAIRIQQSQEERRLENAAAAMAPVVGIEQRFNAAVADAGLQDKRDALRLIVMPTVAMVECDTAKPEITGLSRIGGGPDLAVDTDWPRDDNGLHLNYLAQINLADVPDRPEELPASGLISFFTGTDYTDWRVLYTPADATLTPHTVSEDAMDTAISVSQMIVWDSDLKRFVPNGQAVDGLLVSTDEAGRLTFSRDGVPVRAFASEYEFSRSAQTLRFEHSLSAPFGQRGPNNNPKAYADIGIEDPSDFSIAVSELFKIGDGPQHQMFGITGVRDLAAIQQMAANHAAQNGWSDISAPDGWFILVKLASGGEADFNFSDHGDYVFMINRNDAVRADFSRVYAFVDSG
;
A
#
# COMPACT_ATOMS: atom_id res chain seq x y z
N MET A 1 -45.57 14.35 0.57
CA MET A 1 -44.44 14.93 1.33
C MET A 1 -44.33 14.20 2.67
N LYS A 2 -43.14 14.00 3.15
CA LYS A 2 -42.81 13.34 4.39
C LYS A 2 -42.00 14.32 5.24
N LEU A 3 -42.45 14.57 6.49
CA LEU A 3 -41.71 15.41 7.44
C LEU A 3 -40.51 14.63 7.99
N ILE A 4 -39.34 15.26 8.00
CA ILE A 4 -38.09 14.71 8.53
C ILE A 4 -37.49 15.75 9.46
N GLU A 5 -37.14 15.31 10.66
CA GLU A 5 -36.79 16.21 11.75
C GLU A 5 -35.43 15.87 12.35
N THR A 6 -34.69 16.92 12.66
CA THR A 6 -33.56 16.90 13.59
C THR A 6 -33.90 17.75 14.82
N PRO A 7 -33.09 17.73 15.88
CA PRO A 7 -33.27 18.68 17.01
C PRO A 7 -33.21 20.15 16.56
N GLU A 8 -32.46 20.48 15.55
CA GLU A 8 -32.16 21.85 15.11
C GLU A 8 -33.16 22.37 14.08
N PHE A 9 -33.60 21.52 13.15
CA PHE A 9 -34.50 21.91 12.06
C PHE A 9 -35.34 20.74 11.53
N SER A 10 -36.33 21.04 10.74
CA SER A 10 -37.10 20.05 9.98
C SER A 10 -37.27 20.46 8.53
N VAL A 11 -37.47 19.47 7.66
CA VAL A 11 -37.81 19.64 6.23
C VAL A 11 -38.90 18.68 5.81
N GLU A 12 -39.61 19.01 4.72
CA GLU A 12 -40.53 18.10 4.05
C GLU A 12 -39.93 17.60 2.73
N ALA A 13 -39.75 16.30 2.61
CA ALA A 13 -39.23 15.67 1.42
C ALA A 13 -40.29 14.89 0.65
N ASN A 14 -40.11 14.71 -0.66
CA ASN A 14 -40.91 13.81 -1.47
C ASN A 14 -40.84 12.38 -0.91
N THR A 15 -41.98 11.69 -0.82
CA THR A 15 -42.08 10.32 -0.28
C THR A 15 -41.28 9.27 -1.06
N MET A 16 -40.85 9.60 -2.27
CA MET A 16 -39.94 8.74 -3.06
C MET A 16 -38.50 8.71 -2.53
N PHE A 17 -38.14 9.63 -1.62
CA PHE A 17 -36.85 9.62 -0.97
C PHE A 17 -36.92 8.91 0.37
N GLU A 18 -35.92 8.07 0.64
CA GLU A 18 -35.72 7.46 1.94
C GLU A 18 -34.61 8.18 2.71
N ASN A 19 -34.70 8.15 4.04
CA ASN A 19 -33.68 8.71 4.89
C ASN A 19 -32.49 7.76 4.92
N THR A 20 -31.36 8.19 4.43
CA THR A 20 -30.10 7.44 4.57
C THR A 20 -29.33 7.87 5.81
N ARG A 21 -29.58 9.09 6.28
CA ARG A 21 -28.88 9.68 7.42
C ARG A 21 -29.72 10.77 8.04
N VAL A 22 -29.94 10.66 9.37
CA VAL A 22 -30.52 11.72 10.18
C VAL A 22 -29.71 11.84 11.45
N PHE A 23 -29.00 12.94 11.60
CA PHE A 23 -28.22 13.26 12.80
C PHE A 23 -28.55 14.66 13.28
N ALA A 24 -28.07 15.07 14.46
CA ALA A 24 -28.13 16.46 14.84
C ALA A 24 -27.50 17.33 13.74
N GLY A 25 -28.28 18.29 13.28
CA GLY A 25 -27.86 19.23 12.24
C GLY A 25 -27.65 18.66 10.83
N SER A 26 -28.05 17.40 10.53
CA SER A 26 -27.86 16.83 9.19
C SER A 26 -28.97 15.85 8.80
N ILE A 27 -29.47 15.99 7.57
CA ILE A 27 -30.42 15.07 6.93
C ILE A 27 -29.86 14.66 5.58
N GLY A 28 -29.76 13.36 5.33
CA GLY A 28 -29.43 12.78 4.03
C GLY A 28 -30.58 11.94 3.48
N LEU A 29 -30.83 12.06 2.19
CA LEU A 29 -31.95 11.46 1.46
C LEU A 29 -31.44 10.80 0.18
N ARG A 30 -31.95 9.61 -0.14
CA ARG A 30 -31.67 8.92 -1.39
C ARG A 30 -32.94 8.33 -1.99
N ARG A 31 -33.06 8.36 -3.31
CA ARG A 31 -34.15 7.73 -4.04
C ARG A 31 -33.82 6.28 -4.37
N HIS A 32 -34.79 5.36 -4.21
CA HIS A 32 -34.64 3.96 -4.56
C HIS A 32 -35.19 3.63 -5.97
N PRO A 33 -34.65 2.58 -6.63
CA PRO A 33 -33.59 1.68 -6.19
C PRO A 33 -32.23 2.35 -6.13
N GLU A 34 -31.37 1.89 -5.22
CA GLU A 34 -30.03 2.43 -5.04
C GLU A 34 -29.11 1.98 -6.19
N THR A 35 -28.63 2.95 -6.97
CA THR A 35 -27.65 2.76 -8.05
C THR A 35 -26.59 3.87 -7.96
N ALA A 36 -25.50 3.76 -8.71
CA ALA A 36 -24.49 4.81 -8.80
C ALA A 36 -25.08 6.18 -9.25
N PHE A 37 -26.21 6.16 -9.98
CA PHE A 37 -26.86 7.34 -10.52
C PHE A 37 -28.14 7.75 -9.78
N SER A 38 -28.46 7.12 -8.64
CA SER A 38 -29.67 7.46 -7.89
C SER A 38 -29.61 8.88 -7.34
N PRO A 39 -30.67 9.70 -7.49
CA PRO A 39 -30.73 11.03 -6.94
C PRO A 39 -30.52 11.06 -5.42
N GLN A 40 -29.75 12.03 -4.96
CA GLN A 40 -29.46 12.23 -3.54
C GLN A 40 -29.70 13.69 -3.18
N MET A 41 -30.21 13.94 -1.98
CA MET A 41 -30.29 15.27 -1.39
C MET A 41 -29.77 15.26 0.03
N SER A 42 -29.21 16.35 0.48
CA SER A 42 -28.81 16.52 1.88
C SER A 42 -28.99 17.97 2.31
N VAL A 43 -29.28 18.15 3.59
CA VAL A 43 -29.32 19.45 4.25
C VAL A 43 -28.57 19.32 5.56
N TRP A 44 -27.71 20.26 5.84
CA TRP A 44 -27.05 20.33 7.15
C TRP A 44 -26.87 21.78 7.62
N SER A 45 -26.87 21.96 8.92
CA SER A 45 -26.59 23.21 9.58
C SER A 45 -25.12 23.27 9.98
N ALA A 46 -24.53 24.46 9.93
CA ALA A 46 -23.17 24.71 10.35
C ALA A 46 -23.09 26.06 11.10
N LYS A 47 -22.18 26.15 12.06
CA LYS A 47 -21.83 27.44 12.66
C LYS A 47 -21.24 28.35 11.60
N ARG A 48 -21.56 29.64 11.67
CA ARG A 48 -20.96 30.67 10.80
C ARG A 48 -19.45 30.60 10.82
N GLU A 49 -18.84 30.49 9.63
CA GLU A 49 -17.41 30.60 9.46
C GLU A 49 -16.94 32.07 9.40
N ARG A 50 -15.60 32.27 9.51
CA ARG A 50 -14.99 33.62 9.40
C ARG A 50 -15.06 34.20 7.98
N LYS A 51 -15.30 33.35 6.96
CA LYS A 51 -15.40 33.74 5.55
C LYS A 51 -16.80 34.29 5.26
N SER A 52 -16.96 35.10 4.21
CA SER A 52 -18.29 35.44 3.70
C SER A 52 -18.96 34.22 3.06
N PRO A 53 -20.32 34.15 3.03
CA PRO A 53 -21.04 33.07 2.38
C PRO A 53 -20.63 32.85 0.92
N GLU A 54 -20.46 33.92 0.16
CA GLU A 54 -20.07 33.90 -1.25
C GLU A 54 -18.66 33.31 -1.43
N LYS A 55 -17.73 33.70 -0.55
CA LYS A 55 -16.37 33.17 -0.59
C LYS A 55 -16.33 31.72 -0.21
N TRP A 56 -17.05 31.32 0.84
CA TRP A 56 -17.16 29.92 1.28
C TRP A 56 -17.72 29.05 0.15
N LEU A 57 -18.82 29.48 -0.47
CA LEU A 57 -19.43 28.73 -1.57
C LEU A 57 -18.49 28.66 -2.78
N SER A 58 -17.76 29.75 -3.10
CA SER A 58 -16.80 29.77 -4.21
C SER A 58 -15.61 28.82 -3.95
N ASP A 59 -15.10 28.73 -2.74
CA ASP A 59 -14.04 27.80 -2.37
C ASP A 59 -14.54 26.35 -2.55
N ARG A 60 -15.74 26.02 -2.03
CA ARG A 60 -16.36 24.69 -2.21
C ARG A 60 -16.60 24.30 -3.67
N LEU A 61 -17.02 25.24 -4.50
CA LEU A 61 -17.25 25.00 -5.93
C LEU A 61 -15.94 24.72 -6.69
N LYS A 62 -14.80 25.23 -6.21
CA LYS A 62 -13.49 24.90 -6.77
C LYS A 62 -13.04 23.50 -6.38
N ASP A 63 -13.25 23.13 -5.10
CA ASP A 63 -12.87 21.82 -4.58
C ASP A 63 -13.67 20.69 -5.23
N ASP A 64 -14.93 20.95 -5.58
CA ASP A 64 -15.83 19.94 -6.17
C ASP A 64 -15.47 19.56 -7.61
N GLY A 65 -14.69 20.36 -8.33
CA GLY A 65 -14.47 20.20 -9.75
C GLY A 65 -15.75 20.44 -10.58
N GLY A 66 -15.71 20.09 -11.86
CA GLY A 66 -16.82 20.28 -12.78
C GLY A 66 -16.98 21.73 -13.29
N LYS A 67 -17.99 21.95 -14.15
CA LYS A 67 -18.28 23.25 -14.76
C LYS A 67 -19.48 23.90 -14.09
N ILE A 68 -19.28 25.07 -13.49
CA ILE A 68 -20.38 25.91 -12.99
C ILE A 68 -21.20 26.40 -14.20
N ILE A 69 -22.50 26.06 -14.23
CA ILE A 69 -23.41 26.43 -15.32
C ILE A 69 -24.52 27.40 -14.89
N GLY A 70 -24.63 27.69 -13.59
CA GLY A 70 -25.58 28.66 -13.05
C GLY A 70 -25.25 29.06 -11.61
N ARG A 71 -25.52 30.33 -11.29
CA ARG A 71 -25.50 30.89 -9.92
C ARG A 71 -26.63 31.91 -9.82
N GLU A 72 -27.40 31.84 -8.76
CA GLU A 72 -28.52 32.76 -8.53
C GLU A 72 -28.65 33.08 -7.03
N ALA A 73 -28.98 34.34 -6.73
CA ALA A 73 -29.39 34.69 -5.38
C ALA A 73 -30.80 34.15 -5.14
N VAL A 74 -31.00 33.54 -3.97
CA VAL A 74 -32.27 32.88 -3.61
C VAL A 74 -32.72 33.29 -2.23
N THR A 75 -34.01 33.11 -1.96
CA THR A 75 -34.57 33.19 -0.60
C THR A 75 -35.49 32.00 -0.41
N PHE A 76 -35.16 31.13 0.54
CA PHE A 76 -35.99 29.98 0.92
C PHE A 76 -36.28 30.03 2.42
N ALA A 77 -37.50 29.68 2.80
CA ALA A 77 -37.95 29.74 4.19
C ALA A 77 -37.65 31.08 4.89
N GLY A 78 -37.66 32.19 4.15
CA GLY A 78 -37.34 33.52 4.67
C GLY A 78 -35.84 33.82 4.84
N MET A 79 -34.96 32.89 4.52
CA MET A 79 -33.51 33.05 4.62
C MET A 79 -32.89 33.40 3.27
N PRO A 80 -32.11 34.49 3.19
CA PRO A 80 -31.36 34.81 1.99
C PRO A 80 -30.18 33.86 1.80
N GLY A 81 -29.80 33.65 0.55
CA GLY A 81 -28.67 32.80 0.20
C GLY A 81 -28.32 32.82 -1.27
N GLU A 82 -27.51 31.87 -1.64
CA GLU A 82 -27.12 31.64 -3.03
C GLU A 82 -27.29 30.19 -3.42
N MET A 83 -27.81 29.93 -4.62
CA MET A 83 -27.87 28.61 -5.21
C MET A 83 -26.98 28.53 -6.44
N SER A 84 -26.27 27.41 -6.58
CA SER A 84 -25.37 27.14 -7.70
C SER A 84 -25.68 25.79 -8.33
N LYS A 85 -25.44 25.69 -9.64
CA LYS A 85 -25.55 24.47 -10.43
C LYS A 85 -24.22 24.15 -11.09
N VAL A 86 -23.71 22.96 -10.85
CA VAL A 86 -22.44 22.45 -11.42
C VAL A 86 -22.76 21.26 -12.30
N LYS A 87 -22.18 21.21 -13.50
CA LYS A 87 -22.24 20.06 -14.40
C LYS A 87 -20.91 19.32 -14.40
N ASP A 88 -20.99 18.00 -14.26
CA ASP A 88 -19.85 17.09 -14.29
C ASP A 88 -20.19 15.82 -15.09
N ARG A 89 -19.30 14.87 -15.17
CA ARG A 89 -19.51 13.54 -15.72
C ARG A 89 -19.17 12.50 -14.67
N LEU A 90 -20.14 11.65 -14.37
CA LEU A 90 -19.95 10.49 -13.51
C LEU A 90 -19.86 9.23 -14.36
N GLN A 91 -18.96 8.36 -14.01
CA GLN A 91 -18.84 7.01 -14.57
C GLN A 91 -19.18 6.00 -13.48
N ASP A 92 -20.11 5.10 -13.78
CA ASP A 92 -20.34 3.92 -12.95
C ASP A 92 -19.13 2.98 -13.06
N TRP A 93 -18.58 2.59 -11.93
CA TRP A 93 -17.35 1.80 -11.87
C TRP A 93 -17.56 0.33 -12.30
N GLU A 94 -18.79 -0.22 -12.12
CA GLU A 94 -19.14 -1.58 -12.53
C GLU A 94 -19.51 -1.66 -14.02
N THR A 95 -20.52 -0.87 -14.41
CA THR A 95 -21.07 -0.90 -15.77
C THR A 95 -20.26 -0.12 -16.78
N LYS A 96 -19.33 0.75 -16.32
CA LYS A 96 -18.57 1.72 -17.14
C LYS A 96 -19.44 2.75 -17.86
N GLU A 97 -20.74 2.80 -17.56
CA GLU A 97 -21.66 3.79 -18.11
C GLU A 97 -21.25 5.20 -17.67
N LYS A 98 -21.28 6.16 -18.59
CA LYS A 98 -20.99 7.57 -18.32
C LYS A 98 -22.24 8.40 -18.53
N ARG A 99 -22.63 9.19 -17.51
CA ARG A 99 -23.75 10.13 -17.58
C ARG A 99 -23.32 11.55 -17.24
N ASN A 100 -24.03 12.54 -17.80
CA ASN A 100 -23.98 13.90 -17.28
C ASN A 100 -24.56 13.90 -15.87
N TRP A 101 -23.81 14.47 -14.93
CA TRP A 101 -24.13 14.55 -13.53
C TRP A 101 -24.24 16.00 -13.11
N TYR A 102 -25.25 16.33 -12.33
CA TYR A 102 -25.49 17.69 -11.87
C TYR A 102 -25.48 17.72 -10.36
N ARG A 103 -24.84 18.74 -9.83
CA ARG A 103 -24.83 19.05 -8.42
C ARG A 103 -25.45 20.43 -8.21
N LEU A 104 -26.57 20.46 -7.50
CA LEU A 104 -27.21 21.67 -7.02
C LEU A 104 -26.71 21.95 -5.61
N ARG A 105 -26.33 23.18 -5.32
CA ARG A 105 -25.95 23.60 -3.96
C ARG A 105 -26.68 24.87 -3.59
N ALA A 106 -27.18 24.92 -2.36
CA ALA A 106 -27.73 26.12 -1.76
C ALA A 106 -27.03 26.37 -0.42
N LEU A 107 -26.69 27.61 -0.17
CA LEU A 107 -26.22 28.11 1.12
C LEU A 107 -27.20 29.19 1.57
N LEU A 108 -27.90 28.96 2.68
CA LEU A 108 -28.85 29.87 3.30
C LEU A 108 -28.29 30.38 4.61
N VAL A 109 -28.58 31.60 4.97
CA VAL A 109 -28.11 32.22 6.22
C VAL A 109 -29.29 32.54 7.10
N SER A 110 -29.25 32.10 8.38
CA SER A 110 -30.29 32.43 9.39
C SER A 110 -30.46 33.94 9.54
N ALA A 111 -31.63 34.37 10.01
CA ALA A 111 -31.96 35.79 10.16
C ALA A 111 -30.98 36.55 11.07
N ASP A 112 -30.45 35.87 12.10
CA ASP A 112 -29.45 36.42 13.03
C ASP A 112 -28.00 36.31 12.50
N GLY A 113 -27.81 35.63 11.35
CA GLY A 113 -26.53 35.39 10.73
C GLY A 113 -25.61 34.42 11.48
N SER A 114 -26.09 33.74 12.52
CA SER A 114 -25.27 32.85 13.36
C SER A 114 -25.12 31.44 12.80
N THR A 115 -26.08 30.98 12.02
CA THR A 115 -26.15 29.62 11.51
C THR A 115 -26.29 29.64 9.99
N TRP A 116 -25.57 28.74 9.33
CA TRP A 116 -25.66 28.52 7.91
C TRP A 116 -26.32 27.17 7.64
N TYR A 117 -27.22 27.13 6.66
CA TYR A 117 -27.84 25.91 6.18
C TYR A 117 -27.33 25.62 4.77
N HIS A 118 -26.58 24.54 4.66
CA HIS A 118 -26.04 24.09 3.41
C HIS A 118 -26.85 22.90 2.90
N ALA A 119 -27.32 22.97 1.69
CA ALA A 119 -28.04 21.87 1.04
C ALA A 119 -27.39 21.50 -0.29
N THR A 120 -27.42 20.22 -0.60
CA THR A 120 -27.00 19.71 -1.90
C THR A 120 -28.02 18.75 -2.49
N ALA A 121 -28.14 18.75 -3.82
CA ALA A 121 -28.77 17.65 -4.55
C ALA A 121 -27.81 17.18 -5.65
N MET A 122 -27.75 15.88 -5.86
CA MET A 122 -26.95 15.25 -6.89
C MET A 122 -27.84 14.38 -7.76
N VAL A 123 -27.78 14.53 -9.10
CA VAL A 123 -28.71 13.90 -10.01
C VAL A 123 -28.12 13.72 -11.41
N SER A 124 -28.54 12.67 -12.13
CA SER A 124 -28.25 12.48 -13.55
C SER A 124 -29.19 13.27 -14.45
N GLU A 125 -28.81 13.48 -15.72
CA GLU A 125 -29.49 14.39 -16.64
C GLU A 125 -31.01 14.12 -16.85
N PRO A 126 -31.49 12.88 -16.99
CA PRO A 126 -32.92 12.66 -17.24
C PRO A 126 -33.83 13.18 -16.11
N GLU A 127 -33.36 13.18 -14.87
CA GLU A 127 -34.17 13.51 -13.69
C GLU A 127 -33.92 14.93 -13.17
N LEU A 128 -33.05 15.70 -13.83
CA LEU A 128 -32.60 17.01 -13.34
C LEU A 128 -33.73 17.97 -13.02
N ALA A 129 -34.72 18.10 -13.92
CA ALA A 129 -35.82 19.06 -13.76
C ALA A 129 -36.73 18.70 -12.58
N GLU A 130 -37.03 17.41 -12.40
CA GLU A 130 -37.82 16.89 -11.29
C GLU A 130 -37.08 17.14 -9.95
N ILE A 131 -35.84 16.71 -9.88
CA ILE A 131 -35.03 16.83 -8.65
C ILE A 131 -34.73 18.28 -8.30
N GLU A 132 -34.52 19.15 -9.26
CA GLU A 132 -34.36 20.57 -8.98
C GLU A 132 -35.63 21.17 -8.37
N THR A 133 -36.82 20.73 -8.83
CA THR A 133 -38.11 21.12 -8.25
C THR A 133 -38.26 20.59 -6.81
N ASP A 134 -37.95 19.32 -6.59
CA ASP A 134 -38.05 18.73 -5.27
C ASP A 134 -37.01 19.34 -4.30
N PHE A 135 -35.82 19.68 -4.79
CA PHE A 135 -34.80 20.35 -4.01
C PHE A 135 -35.23 21.76 -3.55
N LYS A 136 -35.82 22.55 -4.45
CA LYS A 136 -36.39 23.87 -4.11
C LYS A 136 -37.52 23.76 -3.08
N ARG A 137 -38.43 22.79 -3.24
CA ARG A 137 -39.49 22.52 -2.27
C ARG A 137 -38.95 22.11 -0.90
N LEU A 138 -37.94 21.25 -0.88
CA LEU A 138 -37.26 20.88 0.35
C LEU A 138 -36.73 22.13 1.09
N LEU A 139 -36.07 23.05 0.37
CA LEU A 139 -35.54 24.28 0.94
C LEU A 139 -36.63 25.24 1.42
N GLU A 140 -37.74 25.35 0.70
CA GLU A 140 -38.90 26.15 1.12
C GLU A 140 -39.58 25.61 2.37
N SER A 141 -39.53 24.28 2.57
CA SER A 141 -40.10 23.60 3.72
C SER A 141 -39.25 23.67 4.99
N LEU A 142 -38.03 24.17 4.90
CA LEU A 142 -37.08 24.24 6.04
C LEU A 142 -37.71 25.05 7.20
N ARG A 143 -37.75 24.45 8.39
CA ARG A 143 -38.22 25.10 9.62
C ARG A 143 -37.15 24.98 10.67
N ILE A 144 -36.66 26.13 11.13
CA ILE A 144 -35.64 26.20 12.17
C ILE A 144 -36.31 26.00 13.53
N LYS A 145 -35.76 25.14 14.36
CA LYS A 145 -36.21 24.86 15.70
C LYS A 145 -35.29 25.47 16.75
N LEU A 146 -33.97 25.48 16.48
CA LEU A 146 -32.96 26.03 17.38
C LEU A 146 -31.97 26.87 16.59
N GLU A 147 -31.55 28.00 17.13
CA GLU A 147 -30.55 28.91 16.55
C GLU A 147 -29.48 29.29 17.60
N GLY A 148 -28.38 29.85 17.15
CA GLY A 148 -27.32 30.42 17.98
C GLY A 148 -26.67 29.39 18.92
N ASN A 149 -26.51 29.77 20.18
CA ASN A 149 -25.82 28.93 21.18
C ASN A 149 -26.56 27.61 21.48
N ALA A 150 -27.88 27.63 21.49
CA ALA A 150 -28.66 26.41 21.73
C ALA A 150 -28.47 25.35 20.66
N ALA A 151 -28.41 25.75 19.39
CA ALA A 151 -28.08 24.86 18.29
C ALA A 151 -26.63 24.32 18.38
N ASN A 152 -25.68 25.17 18.80
CA ASN A 152 -24.29 24.75 18.99
C ASN A 152 -24.12 23.74 20.13
N GLU A 153 -24.82 23.90 21.23
CA GLU A 153 -24.81 22.96 22.39
C GLU A 153 -25.37 21.58 22.01
N VAL A 154 -26.51 21.55 21.31
CA VAL A 154 -27.11 20.30 20.83
C VAL A 154 -26.20 19.59 19.84
N ARG A 155 -25.54 20.35 18.94
CA ARG A 155 -24.61 19.81 17.96
C ARG A 155 -23.37 19.22 18.63
N ALA A 156 -22.76 19.94 19.58
CA ALA A 156 -21.60 19.45 20.33
C ALA A 156 -21.92 18.18 21.15
N ALA A 157 -23.11 18.10 21.75
CA ALA A 157 -23.56 16.91 22.47
C ALA A 157 -23.70 15.70 21.53
N ALA A 158 -24.28 15.89 20.34
CA ALA A 158 -24.45 14.82 19.35
C ALA A 158 -23.13 14.40 18.71
N GLU A 159 -22.20 15.31 18.47
CA GLU A 159 -20.85 15.00 18.02
C GLU A 159 -20.10 14.15 19.04
N ALA A 160 -20.20 14.50 20.32
CA ALA A 160 -19.61 13.72 21.42
C ALA A 160 -20.23 12.31 21.54
N GLU A 161 -21.54 12.19 21.38
CA GLU A 161 -22.23 10.88 21.37
C GLU A 161 -21.81 10.05 20.15
N THR A 162 -21.71 10.67 18.97
CA THR A 162 -21.25 10.01 17.74
C THR A 162 -19.80 9.55 17.89
N ALA A 163 -18.91 10.36 18.46
CA ALA A 163 -17.53 10.00 18.71
C ALA A 163 -17.42 8.79 19.65
N ALA A 164 -18.24 8.76 20.72
CA ALA A 164 -18.28 7.62 21.64
C ALA A 164 -18.79 6.33 20.99
N VAL A 165 -19.74 6.42 20.04
CA VAL A 165 -20.21 5.27 19.25
C VAL A 165 -19.14 4.80 18.28
N VAL A 166 -18.45 5.72 17.60
CA VAL A 166 -17.35 5.40 16.68
C VAL A 166 -16.21 4.69 17.41
N GLU A 167 -15.84 5.16 18.60
CA GLU A 167 -14.81 4.52 19.42
C GLU A 167 -15.19 3.09 19.84
N LYS A 168 -16.46 2.88 20.24
CA LYS A 168 -16.96 1.52 20.53
C LYS A 168 -16.99 0.61 19.31
N LEU A 169 -17.32 1.16 18.12
CA LEU A 169 -17.29 0.41 16.87
C LEU A 169 -15.86 0.03 16.49
N LYS A 170 -14.92 0.96 16.66
CA LYS A 170 -13.50 0.72 16.42
C LYS A 170 -12.98 -0.41 17.33
N ASP A 171 -13.22 -0.33 18.63
CA ASP A 171 -12.87 -1.38 19.59
C ASP A 171 -13.51 -2.75 19.24
N SER A 172 -14.75 -2.73 18.75
CA SER A 172 -15.45 -3.95 18.29
C SER A 172 -14.86 -4.49 16.98
N MET A 173 -14.49 -3.63 16.05
CA MET A 173 -13.84 -4.01 14.79
C MET A 173 -12.44 -4.57 15.03
N GLU A 174 -11.68 -3.99 15.95
CA GLU A 174 -10.37 -4.51 16.36
C GLU A 174 -10.49 -5.91 16.96
N LYS A 175 -11.50 -6.15 17.82
CA LYS A 175 -11.79 -7.48 18.38
C LYS A 175 -12.19 -8.50 17.31
N VAL A 176 -13.05 -8.11 16.36
CA VAL A 176 -13.46 -8.97 15.23
C VAL A 176 -12.27 -9.26 14.31
N SER A 177 -11.43 -8.26 14.06
CA SER A 177 -10.20 -8.42 13.29
C SER A 177 -9.23 -9.39 13.98
N ALA A 178 -9.01 -9.23 15.28
CA ALA A 178 -8.17 -10.13 16.06
C ALA A 178 -8.68 -11.59 16.03
N ILE A 179 -10.01 -11.79 16.15
CA ILE A 179 -10.62 -13.13 16.05
C ILE A 179 -10.42 -13.71 14.64
N ARG A 180 -10.61 -12.91 13.58
CA ARG A 180 -10.38 -13.38 12.19
C ARG A 180 -8.92 -13.74 11.94
N ILE A 181 -7.99 -12.94 12.44
CA ILE A 181 -6.56 -13.21 12.35
C ILE A 181 -6.25 -14.54 13.07
N GLN A 182 -6.76 -14.72 14.27
CA GLN A 182 -6.55 -15.95 15.04
C GLN A 182 -7.16 -17.19 14.37
N GLN A 183 -8.35 -17.07 13.78
CA GLN A 183 -8.98 -18.14 13.00
C GLN A 183 -8.17 -18.47 11.73
N SER A 184 -7.74 -17.45 10.98
CA SER A 184 -6.89 -17.62 9.81
C SER A 184 -5.53 -18.26 10.16
N GLN A 185 -4.93 -17.89 11.30
CA GLN A 185 -3.70 -18.49 11.78
C GLN A 185 -3.88 -19.97 12.15
N GLU A 186 -4.99 -20.33 12.78
CA GLU A 186 -5.27 -21.72 13.15
C GLU A 186 -5.62 -22.57 11.91
N GLU A 187 -6.38 -22.03 10.96
CA GLU A 187 -6.63 -22.69 9.67
C GLU A 187 -5.31 -22.95 8.92
N ARG A 188 -4.44 -21.92 8.80
CA ARG A 188 -3.10 -22.08 8.21
C ARG A 188 -2.24 -23.09 8.96
N ARG A 189 -2.31 -23.11 10.29
CA ARG A 189 -1.58 -24.08 11.10
C ARG A 189 -2.04 -25.51 10.82
N LEU A 190 -3.35 -25.73 10.66
CA LEU A 190 -3.93 -27.02 10.31
C LEU A 190 -3.59 -27.42 8.87
N GLU A 191 -3.62 -26.49 7.93
CA GLU A 191 -3.21 -26.70 6.54
C GLU A 191 -1.72 -27.01 6.43
N ASN A 192 -0.87 -26.24 7.12
CA ASN A 192 0.57 -26.51 7.18
C ASN A 192 0.88 -27.87 7.84
N ALA A 193 0.15 -28.24 8.87
CA ALA A 193 0.28 -29.58 9.49
C ALA A 193 -0.18 -30.68 8.53
N ALA A 194 -1.24 -30.47 7.77
CA ALA A 194 -1.72 -31.40 6.74
C ALA A 194 -0.75 -31.48 5.56
N ALA A 195 -0.19 -30.34 5.12
CA ALA A 195 0.83 -30.30 4.08
C ALA A 195 2.14 -30.98 4.50
N ALA A 196 2.52 -30.86 5.78
CA ALA A 196 3.69 -31.56 6.34
C ALA A 196 3.50 -33.08 6.43
N MET A 197 2.25 -33.54 6.45
CA MET A 197 1.90 -34.98 6.45
C MET A 197 1.63 -35.52 5.04
N ALA A 198 1.49 -34.65 4.03
CA ALA A 198 1.34 -35.11 2.65
C ALA A 198 2.66 -35.73 2.17
N PRO A 199 2.62 -36.85 1.39
CA PRO A 199 3.84 -37.39 0.81
C PRO A 199 4.51 -36.31 -0.05
N VAL A 200 5.79 -36.02 0.21
CA VAL A 200 6.57 -35.07 -0.54
C VAL A 200 6.64 -35.55 -1.98
N VAL A 201 5.80 -34.99 -2.83
CA VAL A 201 5.86 -35.20 -4.26
C VAL A 201 7.16 -34.61 -4.75
N GLY A 202 8.07 -35.41 -5.25
CA GLY A 202 9.39 -34.97 -5.70
C GLY A 202 9.28 -33.88 -6.80
N ILE A 203 10.24 -32.98 -6.86
CA ILE A 203 10.29 -31.88 -7.83
C ILE A 203 10.03 -32.34 -9.26
N GLU A 204 10.65 -33.45 -9.68
CA GLU A 204 10.47 -34.01 -11.03
C GLU A 204 9.05 -34.48 -11.27
N GLN A 205 8.37 -35.03 -10.25
CA GLN A 205 6.99 -35.43 -10.39
C GLN A 205 6.06 -34.20 -10.51
N ARG A 206 6.30 -33.13 -9.77
CA ARG A 206 5.56 -31.86 -9.88
C ARG A 206 5.80 -31.22 -11.25
N PHE A 207 7.05 -31.19 -11.73
CA PHE A 207 7.39 -30.71 -13.06
C PHE A 207 6.66 -31.49 -14.16
N ASN A 208 6.69 -32.84 -14.08
CA ASN A 208 6.01 -33.69 -15.05
C ASN A 208 4.49 -33.48 -15.03
N ALA A 209 3.89 -33.23 -13.87
CA ALA A 209 2.48 -32.87 -13.77
C ALA A 209 2.19 -31.54 -14.47
N ALA A 210 2.99 -30.49 -14.23
CA ALA A 210 2.85 -29.20 -14.93
C ALA A 210 2.93 -29.32 -16.45
N VAL A 211 3.88 -30.12 -16.94
CA VAL A 211 4.02 -30.42 -18.38
C VAL A 211 2.81 -31.15 -18.93
N ALA A 212 2.24 -32.09 -18.16
CA ALA A 212 1.06 -32.84 -18.56
C ALA A 212 -0.20 -31.96 -18.57
N ASP A 213 -0.40 -31.13 -17.54
CA ASP A 213 -1.53 -30.22 -17.43
C ASP A 213 -1.55 -29.18 -18.56
N ALA A 214 -0.37 -28.74 -18.97
CA ALA A 214 -0.21 -27.84 -20.11
C ALA A 214 -0.31 -28.55 -21.49
N GLY A 215 -0.41 -29.87 -21.54
CA GLY A 215 -0.45 -30.63 -22.80
C GLY A 215 0.87 -30.60 -23.60
N LEU A 216 2.01 -30.38 -22.93
CA LEU A 216 3.33 -30.17 -23.54
C LEU A 216 4.30 -31.33 -23.35
N GLN A 217 3.78 -32.57 -23.26
CA GLN A 217 4.58 -33.78 -22.99
C GLN A 217 5.68 -34.00 -24.03
N ASP A 218 5.44 -33.67 -25.29
CA ASP A 218 6.39 -33.75 -26.39
C ASP A 218 7.53 -32.72 -26.26
N LYS A 219 7.35 -31.68 -25.46
CA LYS A 219 8.34 -30.62 -25.20
C LYS A 219 9.03 -30.76 -23.83
N ARG A 220 8.73 -31.81 -23.07
CA ARG A 220 9.19 -32.00 -21.70
C ARG A 220 10.69 -31.76 -21.50
N ASP A 221 11.51 -32.39 -22.32
CA ASP A 221 12.96 -32.30 -22.16
C ASP A 221 13.49 -30.92 -22.50
N ALA A 222 12.90 -30.25 -23.48
CA ALA A 222 13.22 -28.88 -23.81
C ALA A 222 12.78 -27.89 -22.70
N LEU A 223 11.58 -28.08 -22.14
CA LEU A 223 11.08 -27.30 -21.00
C LEU A 223 11.98 -27.47 -19.77
N ARG A 224 12.49 -28.68 -19.52
CA ARG A 224 13.38 -28.93 -18.39
C ARG A 224 14.67 -28.13 -18.44
N LEU A 225 15.12 -27.72 -19.62
CA LEU A 225 16.32 -26.90 -19.81
C LEU A 225 16.12 -25.42 -19.49
N ILE A 226 14.89 -24.92 -19.58
CA ILE A 226 14.58 -23.51 -19.31
C ILE A 226 14.01 -23.26 -17.92
N VAL A 227 13.62 -24.33 -17.21
CA VAL A 227 13.17 -24.26 -15.81
C VAL A 227 14.40 -24.32 -14.90
N MET A 228 14.46 -23.41 -13.94
CA MET A 228 15.59 -23.29 -13.04
C MET A 228 15.26 -23.76 -11.63
N PRO A 229 16.21 -24.45 -10.96
CA PRO A 229 16.10 -24.71 -9.53
C PRO A 229 15.99 -23.40 -8.76
N THR A 230 15.10 -23.39 -7.78
CA THR A 230 14.89 -22.26 -6.86
C THR A 230 14.62 -22.79 -5.45
N VAL A 231 14.78 -21.93 -4.46
CA VAL A 231 14.44 -22.24 -3.07
C VAL A 231 13.31 -21.30 -2.66
N ALA A 232 12.14 -21.85 -2.42
CA ALA A 232 11.04 -21.08 -1.87
C ALA A 232 11.30 -20.75 -0.41
N MET A 233 10.98 -19.53 0.00
CA MET A 233 11.03 -19.07 1.37
C MET A 233 9.60 -18.86 1.88
N VAL A 234 9.21 -19.66 2.87
CA VAL A 234 7.84 -19.68 3.41
C VAL A 234 7.84 -19.02 4.77
N GLU A 235 6.99 -18.01 4.92
CA GLU A 235 6.72 -17.40 6.23
C GLU A 235 6.08 -18.44 7.15
N CYS A 236 6.58 -18.54 8.37
CA CYS A 236 6.13 -19.49 9.38
C CYS A 236 5.63 -18.76 10.63
N ASP A 237 6.10 -19.23 11.79
CA ASP A 237 5.73 -18.66 13.09
C ASP A 237 6.36 -17.30 13.31
N THR A 238 5.73 -16.44 14.12
CA THR A 238 6.31 -15.19 14.57
C THR A 238 7.67 -15.43 15.22
N ALA A 239 8.69 -14.76 14.72
CA ALA A 239 10.05 -14.89 15.23
C ALA A 239 10.16 -14.33 16.65
N LYS A 240 10.85 -15.06 17.52
CA LYS A 240 11.15 -14.61 18.89
C LYS A 240 12.37 -13.71 18.87
N PRO A 241 12.27 -12.46 19.31
CA PRO A 241 13.38 -11.49 19.26
C PRO A 241 14.64 -11.92 20.00
N GLU A 242 14.48 -12.77 21.02
CA GLU A 242 15.59 -13.27 21.83
C GLU A 242 16.45 -14.35 21.14
N ILE A 243 15.96 -14.90 20.02
CA ILE A 243 16.73 -15.90 19.24
C ILE A 243 17.39 -15.21 18.07
N THR A 244 18.70 -15.04 18.15
CA THR A 244 19.51 -14.41 17.09
C THR A 244 19.97 -15.40 16.03
N GLY A 245 20.25 -14.90 14.83
CA GLY A 245 20.78 -15.67 13.71
C GLY A 245 19.76 -16.51 12.95
N LEU A 246 18.47 -16.40 13.25
CA LEU A 246 17.41 -17.08 12.50
C LEU A 246 17.18 -16.39 11.14
N SER A 247 16.84 -17.19 10.14
CA SER A 247 16.27 -16.67 8.90
C SER A 247 14.88 -16.11 9.17
N ARG A 248 14.64 -14.82 8.81
CA ARG A 248 13.37 -14.15 9.06
C ARG A 248 13.12 -13.00 8.08
N ILE A 249 11.85 -12.66 7.91
CA ILE A 249 11.37 -11.48 7.19
C ILE A 249 10.65 -10.55 8.15
N GLY A 250 10.83 -9.23 8.01
CA GLY A 250 10.26 -8.24 8.93
C GLY A 250 10.92 -8.18 10.31
N GLY A 251 10.40 -7.30 11.17
CA GLY A 251 10.99 -7.01 12.49
C GLY A 251 12.26 -6.17 12.38
N GLY A 252 13.35 -6.63 12.98
CA GLY A 252 14.63 -5.95 12.93
C GLY A 252 15.81 -6.92 12.75
N PRO A 253 16.98 -6.43 12.31
CA PRO A 253 18.14 -7.26 12.02
C PRO A 253 18.88 -7.74 13.27
N ASP A 254 19.59 -8.87 13.14
CA ASP A 254 20.69 -9.22 14.02
C ASP A 254 21.99 -8.75 13.37
N LEU A 255 22.63 -7.75 13.93
CA LEU A 255 23.88 -7.20 13.42
C LEU A 255 25.06 -7.66 14.26
N ALA A 256 26.24 -7.76 13.66
CA ALA A 256 27.46 -7.95 14.45
C ALA A 256 27.66 -6.77 15.41
N VAL A 257 28.26 -7.03 16.57
CA VAL A 257 28.44 -6.02 17.66
C VAL A 257 29.06 -4.72 17.14
N ASP A 258 29.97 -4.81 16.18
CA ASP A 258 30.69 -3.67 15.61
C ASP A 258 30.06 -3.14 14.31
N THR A 259 28.87 -3.57 13.98
CA THR A 259 28.17 -3.18 12.75
C THR A 259 27.03 -2.23 13.07
N ASP A 260 27.11 -1.00 12.55
CA ASP A 260 26.03 -0.04 12.64
C ASP A 260 24.88 -0.40 11.71
N TRP A 261 23.68 0.01 12.09
CA TRP A 261 22.51 -0.05 11.20
C TRP A 261 22.77 0.79 9.95
N PRO A 262 22.61 0.24 8.73
CA PRO A 262 22.92 0.95 7.48
C PRO A 262 22.14 2.25 7.32
N ARG A 263 22.81 3.24 6.72
CA ARG A 263 22.21 4.54 6.39
C ARG A 263 22.41 4.85 4.90
N ASP A 264 21.52 5.69 4.38
CA ASP A 264 21.70 6.30 3.07
C ASP A 264 22.79 7.40 3.13
N ASP A 265 23.08 8.00 1.98
CA ASP A 265 24.06 9.08 1.88
C ASP A 265 23.62 10.37 2.60
N ASN A 266 22.33 10.54 2.87
CA ASN A 266 21.76 11.65 3.63
C ASN A 266 21.85 11.43 5.15
N GLY A 267 22.15 10.22 5.62
CA GLY A 267 22.23 9.87 7.04
C GLY A 267 20.96 9.22 7.60
N LEU A 268 19.93 9.00 6.78
CA LEU A 268 18.72 8.29 7.17
C LEU A 268 18.98 6.78 7.25
N HIS A 269 18.39 6.12 8.24
CA HIS A 269 18.52 4.66 8.37
C HIS A 269 17.69 3.97 7.29
N LEU A 270 18.28 2.96 6.66
CA LEU A 270 17.56 2.13 5.69
C LEU A 270 16.58 1.22 6.43
N ASN A 271 15.43 0.95 5.80
CA ASN A 271 14.45 0.04 6.33
C ASN A 271 14.94 -1.40 6.19
N TYR A 272 14.83 -2.17 7.26
CA TYR A 272 15.18 -3.59 7.24
C TYR A 272 14.06 -4.41 6.63
N LEU A 273 14.42 -5.36 5.77
CA LEU A 273 13.47 -6.24 5.08
C LEU A 273 13.53 -7.67 5.60
N ALA A 274 14.68 -8.30 5.50
CA ALA A 274 14.86 -9.71 5.81
C ALA A 274 16.30 -10.04 6.17
N GLN A 275 16.49 -11.16 6.85
CA GLN A 275 17.81 -11.80 6.99
C GLN A 275 17.71 -13.30 6.71
N ILE A 276 18.74 -13.86 6.10
CA ILE A 276 18.81 -15.24 5.70
C ILE A 276 20.09 -15.86 6.27
N ASN A 277 19.94 -16.91 7.04
CA ASN A 277 21.06 -17.75 7.47
C ASN A 277 21.38 -18.74 6.33
N LEU A 278 22.55 -18.57 5.72
CA LEU A 278 22.95 -19.40 4.58
C LEU A 278 23.07 -20.89 4.90
N ALA A 279 23.28 -21.25 6.18
CA ALA A 279 23.31 -22.65 6.59
C ALA A 279 21.94 -23.35 6.48
N ASP A 280 20.83 -22.57 6.50
CA ASP A 280 19.47 -23.09 6.39
C ASP A 280 19.03 -23.31 4.93
N VAL A 281 19.78 -22.75 3.95
CA VAL A 281 19.40 -22.72 2.54
C VAL A 281 19.81 -24.02 1.84
N PRO A 282 18.86 -24.86 1.40
CA PRO A 282 19.16 -26.08 0.65
C PRO A 282 19.68 -25.73 -0.78
N ASP A 283 20.46 -26.63 -1.39
CA ASP A 283 20.99 -26.51 -2.76
C ASP A 283 21.57 -25.13 -3.11
N ARG A 284 22.13 -24.46 -2.10
CA ARG A 284 22.79 -23.17 -2.28
C ARG A 284 23.90 -23.26 -3.34
N PRO A 285 24.04 -22.29 -4.25
CA PRO A 285 25.16 -22.20 -5.17
C PRO A 285 26.51 -22.24 -4.42
N GLU A 286 27.48 -22.98 -4.96
CA GLU A 286 28.81 -23.12 -4.36
C GLU A 286 29.58 -21.79 -4.24
N GLU A 287 29.20 -20.82 -5.07
CA GLU A 287 29.74 -19.46 -5.05
C GLU A 287 29.39 -18.71 -3.76
N LEU A 288 28.28 -19.04 -3.10
CA LEU A 288 27.89 -18.40 -1.86
C LEU A 288 28.59 -19.05 -0.64
N PRO A 289 28.88 -18.29 0.41
CA PRO A 289 29.42 -18.83 1.67
C PRO A 289 28.56 -19.97 2.22
N ALA A 290 29.19 -20.97 2.82
CA ALA A 290 28.48 -22.13 3.38
C ALA A 290 27.60 -21.80 4.58
N SER A 291 27.89 -20.71 5.26
CA SER A 291 27.20 -20.23 6.47
C SER A 291 27.38 -18.73 6.62
N GLY A 292 26.72 -18.16 7.60
CA GLY A 292 26.69 -16.71 7.85
C GLY A 292 25.31 -16.15 7.57
N LEU A 293 25.12 -14.89 7.93
CA LEU A 293 23.85 -14.20 7.84
C LEU A 293 23.91 -13.11 6.75
N ILE A 294 22.95 -13.10 5.85
CA ILE A 294 22.77 -12.03 4.87
C ILE A 294 21.57 -11.21 5.30
N SER A 295 21.73 -9.89 5.48
CA SER A 295 20.66 -8.96 5.86
C SER A 295 20.40 -7.95 4.76
N PHE A 296 19.13 -7.72 4.43
CA PHE A 296 18.66 -6.89 3.33
C PHE A 296 17.99 -5.63 3.85
N PHE A 297 18.34 -4.49 3.23
CA PHE A 297 17.82 -3.18 3.61
C PHE A 297 17.45 -2.38 2.36
N THR A 298 16.45 -1.50 2.48
CA THR A 298 15.99 -0.59 1.43
C THR A 298 15.88 0.85 1.93
N GLY A 299 16.07 1.79 1.03
CA GLY A 299 15.82 3.22 1.24
C GLY A 299 14.54 3.71 0.57
N THR A 300 14.44 5.02 0.41
CA THR A 300 13.31 5.67 -0.25
C THR A 300 13.20 5.27 -1.72
N ASP A 301 11.99 4.97 -2.16
CA ASP A 301 11.66 4.65 -3.57
C ASP A 301 12.52 3.54 -4.18
N TYR A 302 13.04 2.64 -3.34
CA TYR A 302 13.89 1.50 -3.77
C TYR A 302 15.13 1.91 -4.56
N THR A 303 15.58 3.15 -4.41
CA THR A 303 16.77 3.67 -5.11
C THR A 303 18.06 3.43 -4.35
N ASP A 304 17.95 3.24 -3.04
CA ASP A 304 19.03 2.87 -2.14
C ASP A 304 18.78 1.50 -1.54
N TRP A 305 19.83 0.69 -1.49
CA TRP A 305 19.79 -0.61 -0.82
C TRP A 305 21.15 -0.94 -0.22
N ARG A 306 21.15 -1.79 0.80
CA ARG A 306 22.37 -2.39 1.34
C ARG A 306 22.11 -3.86 1.62
N VAL A 307 23.10 -4.67 1.35
CA VAL A 307 23.12 -6.07 1.76
C VAL A 307 24.36 -6.28 2.60
N LEU A 308 24.16 -6.74 3.82
CA LEU A 308 25.24 -7.01 4.77
C LEU A 308 25.43 -8.51 4.88
N TYR A 309 26.68 -8.95 4.83
CA TYR A 309 27.07 -10.31 5.19
C TYR A 309 27.77 -10.31 6.54
N THR A 310 27.28 -11.14 7.44
CA THR A 310 27.85 -11.35 8.75
C THR A 310 28.35 -12.80 8.84
N PRO A 311 29.66 -13.04 9.05
CA PRO A 311 30.21 -14.39 9.19
C PRO A 311 29.57 -15.15 10.35
N ALA A 312 29.53 -16.48 10.25
CA ALA A 312 28.85 -17.34 11.23
C ALA A 312 29.45 -17.30 12.65
N ASP A 313 30.68 -16.91 12.77
CA ASP A 313 31.43 -16.79 14.05
C ASP A 313 31.30 -15.40 14.71
N ALA A 314 30.62 -14.46 14.05
CA ALA A 314 30.40 -13.14 14.61
C ALA A 314 29.40 -13.16 15.77
N THR A 315 29.68 -12.37 16.81
CA THR A 315 28.70 -12.14 17.88
C THR A 315 27.61 -11.21 17.41
N LEU A 316 26.36 -11.67 17.45
CA LEU A 316 25.19 -10.93 16.99
C LEU A 316 24.51 -10.19 18.12
N THR A 317 24.02 -8.99 17.82
CA THR A 317 23.14 -8.19 18.67
C THR A 317 21.79 -7.99 17.95
N PRO A 318 20.67 -8.37 18.56
CA PRO A 318 19.36 -8.13 17.97
C PRO A 318 19.01 -6.64 18.04
N HIS A 319 18.48 -6.13 16.96
CA HIS A 319 17.93 -4.78 16.88
C HIS A 319 16.43 -4.87 16.61
N THR A 320 15.67 -3.98 17.23
CA THR A 320 14.22 -3.87 17.01
C THR A 320 13.89 -2.56 16.31
N VAL A 321 12.86 -2.58 15.50
CA VAL A 321 12.19 -1.37 15.00
C VAL A 321 11.32 -0.84 16.13
N SER A 322 11.44 0.45 16.47
CA SER A 322 10.64 1.08 17.52
C SER A 322 9.17 1.14 17.11
N GLU A 323 8.26 1.19 18.10
CA GLU A 323 6.82 1.27 17.84
C GLU A 323 6.43 2.54 17.09
N ASP A 324 7.18 3.62 17.27
CA ASP A 324 6.98 4.91 16.61
C ASP A 324 7.82 5.12 15.33
N ALA A 325 8.42 4.06 14.78
CA ALA A 325 9.31 4.17 13.62
C ALA A 325 8.62 4.76 12.40
N MET A 326 7.38 4.32 12.09
CA MET A 326 6.59 4.85 10.98
C MET A 326 6.23 6.32 11.20
N ASP A 327 5.73 6.67 12.40
CA ASP A 327 5.38 8.05 12.74
C ASP A 327 6.62 8.95 12.68
N THR A 328 7.78 8.43 13.10
CA THR A 328 9.06 9.12 12.99
C THR A 328 9.45 9.34 11.53
N ALA A 329 9.30 8.36 10.65
CA ALA A 329 9.59 8.50 9.22
C ALA A 329 8.66 9.53 8.55
N ILE A 330 7.36 9.52 8.87
CA ILE A 330 6.40 10.54 8.41
C ILE A 330 6.81 11.94 8.91
N SER A 331 7.20 12.08 10.17
CA SER A 331 7.67 13.35 10.73
C SER A 331 8.95 13.82 10.03
N VAL A 332 9.88 12.93 9.74
CA VAL A 332 11.13 13.22 9.01
C VAL A 332 10.85 13.80 7.63
N SER A 333 9.93 13.22 6.87
CA SER A 333 9.57 13.70 5.52
C SER A 333 9.06 15.16 5.52
N GLN A 334 8.48 15.61 6.64
CA GLN A 334 8.01 16.99 6.83
C GLN A 334 9.12 17.96 7.26
N MET A 335 10.27 17.47 7.73
CA MET A 335 11.34 18.27 8.32
C MET A 335 12.53 18.49 7.40
N ILE A 336 12.58 17.79 6.28
CA ILE A 336 13.67 17.84 5.30
C ILE A 336 13.16 18.32 3.95
N VAL A 337 14.05 18.89 3.15
CA VAL A 337 13.77 19.33 1.78
C VAL A 337 14.97 19.00 0.89
N TRP A 338 14.70 18.60 -0.34
CA TRP A 338 15.75 18.36 -1.33
C TRP A 338 16.39 19.67 -1.75
N ASP A 339 17.70 19.80 -1.56
CA ASP A 339 18.52 20.89 -2.07
C ASP A 339 19.16 20.48 -3.40
N SER A 340 18.75 21.13 -4.49
CA SER A 340 19.20 20.81 -5.85
C SER A 340 20.66 21.18 -6.11
N ASP A 341 21.20 22.15 -5.38
CA ASP A 341 22.58 22.62 -5.54
C ASP A 341 23.54 21.68 -4.81
N LEU A 342 23.15 21.25 -3.60
CA LEU A 342 23.92 20.30 -2.81
C LEU A 342 23.64 18.84 -3.18
N LYS A 343 22.59 18.58 -3.97
CA LYS A 343 22.12 17.24 -4.35
C LYS A 343 21.92 16.30 -3.15
N ARG A 344 21.30 16.81 -2.09
CA ARG A 344 21.01 16.07 -0.86
C ARG A 344 19.83 16.68 -0.11
N PHE A 345 19.27 15.94 0.81
CA PHE A 345 18.30 16.47 1.75
C PHE A 345 18.97 17.37 2.81
N VAL A 346 18.31 18.47 3.15
CA VAL A 346 18.73 19.41 4.19
C VAL A 346 17.56 19.70 5.13
N PRO A 347 17.83 20.09 6.40
CA PRO A 347 16.78 20.55 7.30
C PRO A 347 16.03 21.75 6.76
N ASN A 348 14.69 21.75 6.81
CA ASN A 348 13.88 22.90 6.42
C ASN A 348 13.59 23.88 7.58
N GLY A 349 14.14 23.63 8.76
CA GLY A 349 13.97 24.45 9.96
C GLY A 349 12.70 24.18 10.76
N GLN A 350 11.92 23.18 10.39
CA GLN A 350 10.74 22.76 11.15
C GLN A 350 11.11 21.71 12.20
N ALA A 351 10.36 21.72 13.30
CA ALA A 351 10.33 20.64 14.29
C ALA A 351 8.93 20.03 14.31
N VAL A 352 8.85 18.71 14.35
CA VAL A 352 7.57 17.96 14.33
C VAL A 352 7.57 16.99 15.50
N ASP A 353 6.55 17.05 16.33
CA ASP A 353 6.32 16.14 17.48
C ASP A 353 7.54 15.97 18.41
N GLY A 354 8.24 17.08 18.68
CA GLY A 354 9.45 17.08 19.52
C GLY A 354 10.70 16.50 18.85
N LEU A 355 10.60 16.07 17.60
CA LEU A 355 11.74 15.63 16.80
C LEU A 355 12.49 16.87 16.29
N LEU A 356 13.82 16.86 16.46
CA LEU A 356 14.74 17.87 15.95
C LEU A 356 15.65 17.25 14.92
N VAL A 357 15.92 18.01 13.84
CA VAL A 357 16.87 17.63 12.81
C VAL A 357 18.05 18.59 12.79
N SER A 358 19.23 18.05 12.63
CA SER A 358 20.49 18.79 12.46
C SER A 358 21.37 18.06 11.45
N THR A 359 22.58 18.59 11.20
CA THR A 359 23.56 17.93 10.34
C THR A 359 24.85 17.68 11.13
N ASP A 360 25.49 16.54 10.89
CA ASP A 360 26.82 16.25 11.41
C ASP A 360 27.92 17.01 10.63
N GLU A 361 29.20 16.80 11.03
CA GLU A 361 30.35 17.44 10.37
C GLU A 361 30.51 17.03 8.89
N ALA A 362 30.00 15.86 8.50
CA ALA A 362 29.96 15.40 7.11
C ALA A 362 28.75 15.91 6.34
N GLY A 363 27.85 16.67 7.00
CA GLY A 363 26.62 17.21 6.43
C GLY A 363 25.48 16.22 6.32
N ARG A 364 25.58 15.05 6.96
CA ARG A 364 24.51 14.04 7.02
C ARG A 364 23.50 14.43 8.09
N LEU A 365 22.22 14.11 7.84
CA LEU A 365 21.13 14.37 8.77
C LEU A 365 21.29 13.56 10.05
N THR A 366 21.02 14.21 11.17
CA THR A 366 20.98 13.60 12.50
C THR A 366 19.70 14.02 13.20
N PHE A 367 19.10 13.12 13.94
CA PHE A 367 17.79 13.31 14.57
C PHE A 367 17.86 13.05 16.06
N SER A 368 17.14 13.88 16.83
CA SER A 368 17.02 13.71 18.27
C SER A 368 15.62 14.10 18.75
N ARG A 369 15.16 13.46 19.83
CA ARG A 369 13.94 13.82 20.55
C ARG A 369 14.32 14.05 22.01
N ASP A 370 14.00 15.23 22.54
CA ASP A 370 14.39 15.64 23.91
C ASP A 370 15.89 15.53 24.18
N GLY A 371 16.72 15.77 23.16
CA GLY A 371 18.18 15.67 23.24
C GLY A 371 18.73 14.23 23.16
N VAL A 372 17.89 13.23 23.02
CA VAL A 372 18.29 11.83 22.85
C VAL A 372 18.32 11.50 21.35
N PRO A 373 19.43 10.94 20.82
CA PRO A 373 19.47 10.50 19.43
C PRO A 373 18.40 9.46 19.13
N VAL A 374 17.69 9.60 18.00
CA VAL A 374 16.71 8.65 17.52
C VAL A 374 17.08 8.15 16.13
N ARG A 375 16.65 6.93 15.80
CA ARG A 375 16.74 6.42 14.43
C ARG A 375 15.65 7.06 13.59
N ALA A 376 16.05 7.73 12.53
CA ALA A 376 15.16 8.25 11.51
C ALA A 376 15.31 7.41 10.23
N PHE A 377 14.23 6.91 9.70
CA PHE A 377 14.23 5.98 8.59
C PHE A 377 13.98 6.68 7.26
N ALA A 378 14.52 6.10 6.19
CA ALA A 378 14.49 6.68 4.86
C ALA A 378 13.10 6.61 4.20
N SER A 379 12.29 5.61 4.55
CA SER A 379 10.94 5.40 4.00
C SER A 379 9.93 5.16 5.10
N GLU A 380 8.69 5.62 4.88
CA GLU A 380 7.53 5.35 5.74
C GLU A 380 6.77 4.08 5.35
N TYR A 381 7.09 3.47 4.20
CA TYR A 381 6.28 2.41 3.61
C TYR A 381 6.73 1.00 3.97
N GLU A 382 8.03 0.72 3.99
CA GLU A 382 8.54 -0.64 4.15
C GLU A 382 8.89 -0.93 5.62
N PHE A 383 7.90 -0.77 6.51
CA PHE A 383 8.03 -1.17 7.91
C PHE A 383 7.23 -2.43 8.19
N SER A 384 7.90 -3.47 8.67
CA SER A 384 7.23 -4.59 9.30
C SER A 384 7.66 -4.72 10.75
N ARG A 385 6.69 -4.62 11.65
CA ARG A 385 6.91 -4.90 13.09
C ARG A 385 6.84 -6.39 13.39
N SER A 386 6.15 -7.13 12.55
CA SER A 386 5.99 -8.57 12.67
C SER A 386 7.18 -9.27 12.03
N ALA A 387 7.99 -9.93 12.83
CA ALA A 387 9.06 -10.78 12.34
C ALA A 387 8.52 -12.20 12.15
N GLN A 388 8.60 -12.73 10.92
CA GLN A 388 8.23 -14.10 10.63
C GLN A 388 9.48 -14.94 10.37
N THR A 389 9.60 -16.09 10.98
CA THR A 389 10.66 -17.06 10.65
C THR A 389 10.45 -17.59 9.24
N LEU A 390 11.53 -17.90 8.55
CA LEU A 390 11.50 -18.45 7.20
C LEU A 390 11.87 -19.94 7.22
N ARG A 391 11.09 -20.74 6.50
CA ARG A 391 11.40 -22.11 6.15
C ARG A 391 11.75 -22.19 4.68
N PHE A 392 12.70 -23.03 4.33
CA PHE A 392 13.21 -23.17 2.97
C PHE A 392 12.78 -24.49 2.36
N GLU A 393 12.27 -24.46 1.15
CA GLU A 393 11.85 -25.63 0.40
C GLU A 393 12.38 -25.61 -1.03
N HIS A 394 12.78 -26.79 -1.52
CA HIS A 394 13.14 -26.94 -2.92
C HIS A 394 11.97 -26.65 -3.84
N SER A 395 12.19 -25.84 -4.87
CA SER A 395 11.19 -25.49 -5.85
C SER A 395 11.80 -25.34 -7.25
N LEU A 396 10.98 -24.98 -8.21
CA LEU A 396 11.38 -24.62 -9.57
C LEU A 396 10.74 -23.30 -9.96
N SER A 397 11.45 -22.54 -10.77
CA SER A 397 10.90 -21.36 -11.43
C SER A 397 11.04 -21.47 -12.95
N ALA A 398 10.07 -20.93 -13.67
CA ALA A 398 10.09 -20.88 -15.13
C ALA A 398 9.95 -19.42 -15.59
N PRO A 399 10.45 -19.08 -16.80
CA PRO A 399 10.15 -17.77 -17.38
C PRO A 399 8.64 -17.56 -17.44
N PHE A 400 8.16 -16.39 -17.03
CA PHE A 400 6.74 -16.08 -17.09
C PHE A 400 6.34 -15.79 -18.54
N GLY A 401 5.45 -16.59 -19.10
CA GLY A 401 4.91 -16.41 -20.45
C GLY A 401 3.44 -16.02 -20.39
N GLN A 402 3.08 -15.00 -21.16
CA GLN A 402 1.70 -14.59 -21.37
C GLN A 402 1.30 -14.78 -22.84
N ARG A 403 0.00 -14.99 -23.08
CA ARG A 403 -0.56 -15.07 -24.42
C ARG A 403 -0.37 -13.76 -25.19
N GLY A 404 0.30 -13.83 -26.33
CA GLY A 404 0.42 -12.68 -27.24
C GLY A 404 1.79 -12.60 -27.93
N PRO A 405 1.85 -11.96 -29.11
CA PRO A 405 3.04 -11.99 -29.95
C PRO A 405 4.25 -11.25 -29.37
N ASN A 406 4.05 -10.41 -28.36
CA ASN A 406 5.10 -9.60 -27.74
C ASN A 406 5.48 -10.05 -26.32
N ASN A 407 4.80 -11.07 -25.78
CA ASN A 407 4.92 -11.48 -24.38
C ASN A 407 5.45 -12.91 -24.21
N ASN A 408 5.91 -13.53 -25.29
CA ASN A 408 6.52 -14.85 -25.23
C ASN A 408 8.03 -14.71 -24.98
N PRO A 409 8.53 -15.08 -23.79
CA PRO A 409 9.95 -15.07 -23.53
C PRO A 409 10.72 -15.86 -24.58
N LYS A 410 11.89 -15.34 -24.98
CA LYS A 410 12.74 -15.97 -25.97
C LYS A 410 13.02 -17.45 -25.69
N ALA A 411 13.14 -17.79 -24.40
CA ALA A 411 13.36 -19.17 -23.95
C ALA A 411 12.29 -20.16 -24.47
N TYR A 412 11.01 -19.76 -24.48
CA TYR A 412 9.92 -20.59 -25.02
C TYR A 412 9.92 -20.61 -26.55
N ALA A 413 10.15 -19.47 -27.18
CA ALA A 413 10.22 -19.37 -28.64
C ALA A 413 11.34 -20.25 -29.20
N ASP A 414 12.50 -20.28 -28.55
CA ASP A 414 13.66 -21.07 -28.94
C ASP A 414 13.40 -22.60 -28.92
N ILE A 415 12.45 -23.04 -28.09
CA ILE A 415 12.04 -24.47 -28.04
C ILE A 415 10.73 -24.74 -28.79
N GLY A 416 10.24 -23.76 -29.55
CA GLY A 416 9.06 -23.91 -30.41
C GLY A 416 7.75 -23.95 -29.64
N ILE A 417 7.61 -23.22 -28.52
CA ILE A 417 6.38 -23.01 -27.80
C ILE A 417 5.88 -21.59 -28.12
N GLU A 418 4.76 -21.51 -28.82
CA GLU A 418 4.14 -20.23 -29.23
C GLU A 418 3.27 -19.59 -28.14
N ASP A 419 2.62 -20.41 -27.32
CA ASP A 419 1.79 -19.96 -26.18
C ASP A 419 2.23 -20.68 -24.89
N PRO A 420 3.10 -20.09 -24.10
CA PRO A 420 3.58 -20.69 -22.85
C PRO A 420 2.65 -20.48 -21.65
N SER A 421 1.51 -19.78 -21.81
CA SER A 421 0.67 -19.35 -20.69
C SER A 421 0.18 -20.51 -19.82
N ASP A 422 -0.28 -21.60 -20.44
CA ASP A 422 -0.80 -22.75 -19.68
C ASP A 422 0.31 -23.41 -18.85
N PHE A 423 1.53 -23.53 -19.42
CA PHE A 423 2.67 -24.07 -18.69
C PHE A 423 3.14 -23.13 -17.57
N SER A 424 3.20 -21.81 -17.82
CA SER A 424 3.59 -20.81 -16.81
C SER A 424 2.61 -20.81 -15.64
N ILE A 425 1.30 -20.92 -15.89
CA ILE A 425 0.26 -21.03 -14.86
C ILE A 425 0.43 -22.34 -14.10
N ALA A 426 0.56 -23.47 -14.78
CA ALA A 426 0.71 -24.77 -14.14
C ALA A 426 1.98 -24.83 -13.27
N VAL A 427 3.10 -24.28 -13.72
CA VAL A 427 4.32 -24.18 -12.89
C VAL A 427 4.08 -23.27 -11.69
N SER A 428 3.48 -22.09 -11.89
CA SER A 428 3.19 -21.17 -10.80
C SER A 428 2.33 -21.81 -9.71
N GLU A 429 1.26 -22.52 -10.08
CA GLU A 429 0.37 -23.19 -9.13
C GLU A 429 1.02 -24.42 -8.46
N LEU A 430 1.76 -25.24 -9.22
CA LEU A 430 2.37 -26.46 -8.69
C LEU A 430 3.58 -26.21 -7.79
N PHE A 431 4.29 -25.10 -8.00
CA PHE A 431 5.44 -24.71 -7.18
C PHE A 431 5.13 -23.59 -6.18
N LYS A 432 3.89 -23.13 -6.16
CA LYS A 432 3.37 -22.29 -5.11
C LYS A 432 3.34 -23.08 -3.79
N ILE A 433 4.02 -22.56 -2.78
CA ILE A 433 4.08 -23.18 -1.46
C ILE A 433 3.22 -22.34 -0.51
N GLY A 434 2.07 -22.87 -0.14
CA GLY A 434 1.07 -22.16 0.68
C GLY A 434 0.35 -21.04 -0.08
N ASP A 435 -0.52 -20.33 0.60
CA ASP A 435 -1.30 -19.20 0.07
C ASP A 435 -0.63 -17.84 0.32
N GLY A 436 0.54 -17.82 0.94
CA GLY A 436 1.31 -16.63 1.26
C GLY A 436 2.09 -16.06 0.07
N PRO A 437 2.83 -14.98 0.29
CA PRO A 437 3.70 -14.38 -0.71
C PRO A 437 4.78 -15.38 -1.15
N GLN A 438 5.11 -15.36 -2.44
CA GLN A 438 6.06 -16.31 -3.02
C GLN A 438 7.47 -15.74 -2.98
N HIS A 439 8.05 -15.63 -1.78
CA HIS A 439 9.47 -15.29 -1.62
C HIS A 439 10.34 -16.44 -2.13
N GLN A 440 11.46 -16.11 -2.73
CA GLN A 440 12.38 -17.14 -3.23
C GLN A 440 13.85 -16.71 -3.19
N MET A 441 14.73 -17.68 -3.17
CA MET A 441 16.15 -17.51 -3.52
C MET A 441 16.42 -18.18 -4.85
N PHE A 442 17.28 -17.56 -5.66
CA PHE A 442 17.74 -18.08 -6.95
C PHE A 442 16.62 -18.17 -8.00
N GLY A 443 16.91 -18.84 -9.13
CA GLY A 443 15.94 -19.07 -10.18
C GLY A 443 15.64 -17.84 -11.04
N ILE A 444 14.38 -17.65 -11.39
CA ILE A 444 13.88 -16.64 -12.32
C ILE A 444 12.77 -15.84 -11.65
N THR A 445 12.69 -14.52 -11.87
CA THR A 445 11.52 -13.72 -11.50
C THR A 445 10.35 -13.99 -12.44
N GLY A 446 9.12 -13.75 -11.96
CA GLY A 446 7.91 -14.06 -12.74
C GLY A 446 7.67 -13.13 -13.95
N VAL A 447 8.15 -11.90 -13.95
CA VAL A 447 7.67 -10.85 -14.87
C VAL A 447 8.66 -10.55 -15.99
N ARG A 448 9.96 -10.52 -15.71
CA ARG A 448 10.98 -10.13 -16.70
C ARG A 448 11.84 -11.30 -17.14
N ASP A 449 12.32 -11.24 -18.38
CA ASP A 449 13.31 -12.18 -18.89
C ASP A 449 14.61 -12.06 -18.07
N LEU A 450 15.16 -13.21 -17.65
CA LEU A 450 16.40 -13.28 -16.88
C LEU A 450 17.56 -12.53 -17.58
N ALA A 451 17.69 -12.69 -18.90
CA ALA A 451 18.73 -11.99 -19.65
C ALA A 451 18.57 -10.46 -19.59
N ALA A 452 17.33 -9.97 -19.58
CA ALA A 452 17.04 -8.53 -19.47
C ALA A 452 17.46 -8.00 -18.10
N ILE A 453 17.12 -8.70 -17.00
CA ILE A 453 17.51 -8.26 -15.66
C ILE A 453 19.02 -8.39 -15.40
N GLN A 454 19.67 -9.41 -15.96
CA GLN A 454 21.13 -9.54 -15.95
C GLN A 454 21.80 -8.36 -16.68
N GLN A 455 21.23 -7.92 -17.80
CA GLN A 455 21.73 -6.73 -18.52
C GLN A 455 21.53 -5.45 -17.69
N MET A 456 20.42 -5.32 -16.97
CA MET A 456 20.19 -4.18 -16.06
C MET A 456 21.26 -4.14 -14.95
N ALA A 457 21.56 -5.27 -14.33
CA ALA A 457 22.59 -5.38 -13.30
C ALA A 457 23.99 -5.05 -13.86
N ALA A 458 24.32 -5.55 -15.03
CA ALA A 458 25.59 -5.25 -15.71
C ALA A 458 25.72 -3.76 -16.08
N ASN A 459 24.64 -3.13 -16.54
CA ASN A 459 24.61 -1.68 -16.82
C ASN A 459 24.81 -0.87 -15.53
N HIS A 460 24.18 -1.25 -14.44
CA HIS A 460 24.38 -0.63 -13.13
C HIS A 460 25.85 -0.76 -12.68
N ALA A 461 26.44 -1.94 -12.81
CA ALA A 461 27.85 -2.16 -12.50
C ALA A 461 28.77 -1.26 -13.32
N ALA A 462 28.51 -1.13 -14.62
CA ALA A 462 29.28 -0.25 -15.51
C ALA A 462 29.15 1.23 -15.12
N GLN A 463 27.96 1.69 -14.76
CA GLN A 463 27.70 3.07 -14.29
C GLN A 463 28.44 3.39 -13.00
N ASN A 464 28.62 2.40 -12.12
CA ASN A 464 29.38 2.53 -10.86
C ASN A 464 30.88 2.24 -11.02
N GLY A 465 31.36 2.02 -12.25
CA GLY A 465 32.78 1.74 -12.51
C GLY A 465 33.25 0.34 -12.10
N TRP A 466 32.32 -0.60 -11.85
CA TRP A 466 32.63 -1.99 -11.46
C TRP A 466 32.90 -2.85 -12.71
N SER A 467 34.02 -2.57 -13.39
CA SER A 467 34.32 -3.18 -14.68
C SER A 467 34.59 -4.70 -14.63
N ASP A 468 34.99 -5.24 -13.48
CA ASP A 468 35.25 -6.66 -13.24
C ASP A 468 33.97 -7.52 -13.17
N ILE A 469 32.82 -6.91 -13.00
CA ILE A 469 31.50 -7.56 -12.90
C ILE A 469 30.46 -6.99 -13.89
N SER A 470 30.88 -6.31 -14.93
CA SER A 470 29.99 -5.70 -15.92
C SER A 470 29.49 -6.67 -17.01
N ALA A 471 29.87 -7.95 -16.97
CA ALA A 471 29.34 -8.96 -17.88
C ALA A 471 27.96 -9.47 -17.36
N PRO A 472 26.92 -9.52 -18.23
CA PRO A 472 25.56 -9.87 -17.81
C PRO A 472 25.42 -11.30 -17.26
N ASP A 473 26.07 -12.27 -17.89
CA ASP A 473 26.01 -13.70 -17.58
C ASP A 473 26.60 -14.07 -16.21
N GLY A 474 27.37 -13.16 -15.61
CA GLY A 474 27.88 -13.30 -14.24
C GLY A 474 26.84 -13.07 -13.14
N TRP A 475 25.71 -12.45 -13.44
CA TRP A 475 24.70 -12.08 -12.45
C TRP A 475 23.62 -13.15 -12.27
N PHE A 476 23.22 -13.38 -11.03
CA PHE A 476 22.11 -14.27 -10.70
C PHE A 476 21.24 -13.66 -9.58
N ILE A 477 20.00 -14.10 -9.50
CA ILE A 477 19.08 -13.69 -8.44
C ILE A 477 19.55 -14.27 -7.12
N LEU A 478 19.82 -13.41 -6.15
CA LEU A 478 20.17 -13.80 -4.79
C LEU A 478 18.89 -14.07 -3.99
N VAL A 479 17.97 -13.10 -4.01
CA VAL A 479 16.68 -13.18 -3.32
C VAL A 479 15.63 -12.36 -4.06
N LYS A 480 14.40 -12.83 -4.00
CA LYS A 480 13.18 -12.13 -4.38
C LYS A 480 12.27 -12.09 -3.16
N LEU A 481 11.91 -10.91 -2.70
CA LEU A 481 10.92 -10.68 -1.65
C LEU A 481 9.63 -10.22 -2.32
N ALA A 482 8.55 -10.97 -2.13
CA ALA A 482 7.24 -10.64 -2.67
C ALA A 482 6.47 -9.71 -1.72
N SER A 483 5.55 -8.91 -2.27
CA SER A 483 4.60 -8.11 -1.48
C SER A 483 3.58 -8.98 -0.75
N GLY A 484 3.05 -8.49 0.37
CA GLY A 484 2.04 -9.17 1.18
C GLY A 484 2.62 -9.99 2.34
N GLY A 485 1.86 -11.00 2.77
CA GLY A 485 2.20 -11.87 3.90
C GLY A 485 1.98 -11.22 5.27
N GLU A 486 2.49 -11.88 6.29
CA GLU A 486 2.43 -11.38 7.67
C GLU A 486 3.42 -10.22 7.92
N ALA A 487 4.46 -10.12 7.08
CA ALA A 487 5.38 -8.99 7.08
C ALA A 487 4.76 -7.73 6.46
N ASP A 488 3.69 -7.88 5.69
CA ASP A 488 2.86 -6.84 5.08
C ASP A 488 3.65 -5.80 4.26
N PHE A 489 4.72 -6.24 3.59
CA PHE A 489 5.45 -5.37 2.66
C PHE A 489 4.64 -5.10 1.39
N ASN A 490 4.78 -3.89 0.85
CA ASN A 490 4.17 -3.49 -0.41
C ASN A 490 5.20 -2.80 -1.30
N PHE A 491 5.88 -3.57 -2.13
CA PHE A 491 6.89 -3.05 -3.06
C PHE A 491 6.22 -2.44 -4.28
N SER A 492 6.10 -1.10 -4.31
CA SER A 492 5.42 -0.36 -5.38
C SER A 492 3.93 -0.80 -5.51
N ASP A 493 3.50 -1.26 -6.66
CA ASP A 493 2.14 -1.74 -6.94
C ASP A 493 2.08 -3.28 -6.81
N HIS A 494 2.21 -3.79 -5.58
CA HIS A 494 2.26 -5.23 -5.26
C HIS A 494 3.31 -6.02 -6.05
N GLY A 495 4.45 -5.38 -6.35
CA GLY A 495 5.57 -6.03 -7.04
C GLY A 495 6.43 -6.91 -6.13
N ASP A 496 7.51 -7.40 -6.71
CA ASP A 496 8.56 -8.15 -6.03
C ASP A 496 9.83 -7.30 -5.91
N TYR A 497 10.50 -7.32 -4.78
CA TYR A 497 11.81 -6.69 -4.64
C TYR A 497 12.91 -7.73 -4.86
N VAL A 498 13.69 -7.52 -5.91
CA VAL A 498 14.67 -8.50 -6.40
C VAL A 498 16.08 -7.98 -6.12
N PHE A 499 16.91 -8.81 -5.51
CA PHE A 499 18.34 -8.59 -5.27
C PHE A 499 19.16 -9.55 -6.10
N MET A 500 20.15 -9.03 -6.80
CA MET A 500 21.06 -9.80 -7.67
C MET A 500 22.49 -9.64 -7.21
N ILE A 501 23.27 -10.71 -7.27
CA ILE A 501 24.70 -10.69 -6.99
C ILE A 501 25.50 -11.25 -8.17
N ASN A 502 26.69 -10.72 -8.40
CA ASN A 502 27.62 -11.29 -9.37
C ASN A 502 28.37 -12.49 -8.76
N ARG A 503 28.59 -13.55 -9.54
CA ARG A 503 29.30 -14.76 -9.12
C ARG A 503 30.68 -14.46 -8.53
N ASN A 504 31.41 -13.52 -9.12
CA ASN A 504 32.72 -13.12 -8.64
C ASN A 504 32.66 -12.51 -7.23
N ASP A 505 31.62 -11.76 -6.92
CA ASP A 505 31.42 -11.15 -5.61
C ASP A 505 30.90 -12.18 -4.61
N ALA A 506 29.98 -13.04 -5.02
CA ALA A 506 29.50 -14.14 -4.19
C ALA A 506 30.64 -15.04 -3.68
N VAL A 507 31.57 -15.43 -4.56
CA VAL A 507 32.76 -16.22 -4.18
C VAL A 507 33.64 -15.49 -3.15
N ARG A 508 33.71 -14.16 -3.21
CA ARG A 508 34.49 -13.34 -2.26
C ARG A 508 33.71 -12.98 -1.00
N ALA A 509 32.46 -13.41 -0.90
CA ALA A 509 31.52 -12.96 0.13
C ALA A 509 31.38 -11.41 0.18
N ASP A 510 31.53 -10.75 -0.97
CA ASP A 510 31.37 -9.30 -1.10
C ASP A 510 29.95 -8.97 -1.54
N PHE A 511 29.11 -8.62 -0.59
CA PHE A 511 27.72 -8.23 -0.82
C PHE A 511 27.53 -6.71 -0.95
N SER A 512 28.61 -5.93 -0.99
CA SER A 512 28.55 -4.47 -1.11
C SER A 512 28.13 -4.01 -2.50
N ARG A 513 28.26 -4.87 -3.51
CA ARG A 513 27.98 -4.57 -4.95
C ARG A 513 26.76 -5.32 -5.50
N VAL A 514 25.82 -5.63 -4.63
CA VAL A 514 24.51 -6.19 -5.02
C VAL A 514 23.74 -5.16 -5.83
N TYR A 515 23.03 -5.60 -6.88
CA TYR A 515 22.05 -4.80 -7.61
C TYR A 515 20.64 -5.17 -7.17
N ALA A 516 19.78 -4.17 -6.95
CA ALA A 516 18.39 -4.44 -6.61
C ALA A 516 17.42 -3.59 -7.44
N PHE A 517 16.21 -4.09 -7.62
CA PHE A 517 15.13 -3.41 -8.33
C PHE A 517 13.78 -3.98 -7.93
N VAL A 518 12.72 -3.19 -8.13
CA VAL A 518 11.34 -3.69 -8.00
C VAL A 518 10.86 -4.21 -9.34
N ASP A 519 10.37 -5.44 -9.35
CA ASP A 519 9.72 -6.08 -10.49
C ASP A 519 8.20 -6.02 -10.30
N SER A 520 7.58 -4.98 -10.86
CA SER A 520 6.13 -4.76 -10.84
C SER A 520 5.59 -4.88 -12.25
N GLY A 521 4.47 -5.59 -12.42
CA GLY A 521 3.85 -5.87 -13.71
C GLY A 521 3.18 -4.67 -14.36
#